data_0f587810824f44a58cdd98466bbb5aec
#
_entry.id   0f587810824f44a58cdd98466bbb5aec
#
_cell.length_a   1.000
_cell.length_b   1.000
_cell.length_c   1.000
_cell.angle_alpha   90.00
_cell.angle_beta   90.00
_cell.angle_gamma   90.00
#
_symmetry.space_group_name_H-M   'P 1'
#
loop_
_entity.id
_entity.type
_entity.pdbx_description
1 polymer ?
#
loop_
_entity_poly.entity_id
_entity_poly.type
_entity_poly.pdbx_seq_one_letter_code
_entity_poly.pdbx_strand_id
1 'polypeptide(L)'
;ASSGIAVLVPDNIGQGERHFMGHYSAPGVFECGLTVQGLIVMETIGWLNWIRKQRNFNIEKIAVCGNSGGGALGLFLASVVPEKFSVLISSGYPSTFEYVARKEKRHCHCNIVPGIIGKVEMWQVLGCFAPKPMYLLQGKSDEFFPVDIFYRVCRQVGDVYHESKVSVNFKADVFNGTHDWDDTRI
;
A
#
# COMPACT_ATOMS: atom_id res chain seq x y z
N ALA A 1 18.79 9.34 -6.34
CA ALA A 1 20.00 8.92 -5.60
C ALA A 1 20.82 10.08 -5.01
N SER A 2 20.42 11.34 -5.22
CA SER A 2 21.12 12.53 -4.69
C SER A 2 21.18 12.58 -3.16
N SER A 3 20.22 11.91 -2.48
CA SER A 3 20.10 11.86 -1.01
C SER A 3 20.70 10.60 -0.38
N GLY A 4 21.47 9.80 -1.13
CA GLY A 4 22.02 8.54 -0.63
C GLY A 4 20.99 7.43 -0.44
N ILE A 5 19.78 7.58 -1.00
CA ILE A 5 18.70 6.59 -0.95
C ILE A 5 18.66 5.84 -2.28
N ALA A 6 18.77 4.52 -2.22
CA ALA A 6 18.50 3.66 -3.38
C ALA A 6 17.00 3.41 -3.50
N VAL A 7 16.47 3.49 -4.72
CA VAL A 7 15.05 3.26 -4.99
C VAL A 7 14.91 2.09 -5.96
N LEU A 8 14.11 1.09 -5.59
CA LEU A 8 13.70 0.00 -6.45
C LEU A 8 12.25 0.22 -6.87
N VAL A 9 11.99 0.32 -8.15
CA VAL A 9 10.66 0.49 -8.74
C VAL A 9 10.43 -0.64 -9.74
N PRO A 10 9.88 -1.78 -9.32
CA PRO A 10 9.58 -2.88 -10.23
C PRO A 10 8.30 -2.62 -11.01
N ASP A 11 8.24 -3.05 -12.26
CA ASP A 11 6.99 -3.16 -13.00
C ASP A 11 6.16 -4.32 -12.46
N ASN A 12 5.02 -4.01 -11.88
CA ASN A 12 4.09 -5.02 -11.40
C ASN A 12 3.42 -5.77 -12.56
N ILE A 13 2.85 -6.94 -12.28
CA ILE A 13 2.07 -7.72 -13.26
C ILE A 13 1.02 -6.83 -13.91
N GLY A 14 1.01 -6.79 -15.24
CA GLY A 14 0.08 -6.01 -16.05
C GLY A 14 0.41 -4.53 -16.18
N GLN A 15 1.58 -4.09 -15.73
CA GLN A 15 2.06 -2.70 -15.82
C GLN A 15 3.43 -2.62 -16.51
N GLY A 16 3.76 -1.41 -17.01
CA GLY A 16 5.05 -1.13 -17.63
C GLY A 16 5.42 -2.11 -18.73
N GLU A 17 6.61 -2.67 -18.69
CA GLU A 17 7.09 -3.68 -19.64
C GLU A 17 6.31 -4.99 -19.57
N ARG A 18 5.56 -5.23 -18.50
CA ARG A 18 4.77 -6.44 -18.25
C ARG A 18 3.28 -6.28 -18.57
N HIS A 19 2.89 -5.22 -19.29
CA HIS A 19 1.50 -4.90 -19.62
C HIS A 19 0.76 -6.02 -20.36
N PHE A 20 1.46 -6.83 -21.13
CA PHE A 20 0.92 -7.99 -21.88
C PHE A 20 0.36 -9.09 -20.96
N MET A 21 0.71 -9.11 -19.70
CA MET A 21 0.20 -10.09 -18.72
C MET A 21 -1.24 -9.77 -18.23
N GLY A 22 -1.83 -8.66 -18.68
CA GLY A 22 -3.23 -8.35 -18.45
C GLY A 22 -3.55 -7.89 -17.03
N HIS A 23 -3.30 -6.62 -16.74
CA HIS A 23 -3.59 -6.03 -15.41
C HIS A 23 -5.08 -6.14 -15.01
N TYR A 24 -5.98 -6.09 -15.99
CA TYR A 24 -7.43 -6.23 -15.78
C TYR A 24 -7.96 -7.64 -16.03
N SER A 25 -7.15 -8.55 -16.54
CA SER A 25 -7.55 -9.89 -16.94
C SER A 25 -7.01 -10.92 -15.96
N ALA A 26 -7.64 -11.01 -14.79
CA ALA A 26 -7.23 -11.98 -13.80
C ALA A 26 -8.15 -13.21 -13.61
N PRO A 27 -9.10 -13.58 -14.55
CA PRO A 27 -9.94 -14.74 -14.30
C PRO A 27 -9.12 -15.99 -14.01
N GLY A 28 -8.10 -16.29 -14.82
CA GLY A 28 -7.25 -17.47 -14.62
C GLY A 28 -6.46 -17.46 -13.31
N VAL A 29 -6.11 -16.28 -12.79
CA VAL A 29 -5.47 -16.14 -11.47
C VAL A 29 -6.44 -16.53 -10.37
N PHE A 30 -7.70 -16.08 -10.44
CA PHE A 30 -8.75 -16.42 -9.48
C PHE A 30 -9.15 -17.88 -9.56
N GLU A 31 -9.21 -18.48 -10.76
CA GLU A 31 -9.48 -19.90 -10.98
C GLU A 31 -8.42 -20.79 -10.32
N CYS A 32 -7.17 -20.31 -10.23
CA CYS A 32 -6.10 -20.98 -9.49
C CYS A 32 -6.14 -20.73 -7.97
N GLY A 33 -7.15 -20.04 -7.45
CA GLY A 33 -7.23 -19.68 -6.03
C GLY A 33 -6.24 -18.58 -5.60
N LEU A 34 -5.66 -17.85 -6.56
CA LEU A 34 -4.71 -16.76 -6.33
C LEU A 34 -5.37 -15.39 -6.54
N THR A 35 -4.68 -14.34 -6.19
CA THR A 35 -5.07 -12.96 -6.51
C THR A 35 -3.93 -12.21 -7.18
N VAL A 36 -4.25 -11.24 -8.03
CA VAL A 36 -3.23 -10.37 -8.66
C VAL A 36 -2.42 -9.66 -7.57
N GLN A 37 -3.09 -9.14 -6.54
CA GLN A 37 -2.41 -8.51 -5.41
C GLN A 37 -1.47 -9.47 -4.67
N GLY A 38 -1.90 -10.70 -4.45
CA GLY A 38 -1.08 -11.74 -3.82
C GLY A 38 0.18 -12.05 -4.62
N LEU A 39 0.07 -12.14 -5.96
CA LEU A 39 1.21 -12.33 -6.84
C LEU A 39 2.20 -11.15 -6.78
N ILE A 40 1.69 -9.91 -6.80
CA ILE A 40 2.53 -8.71 -6.68
C ILE A 40 3.27 -8.68 -5.34
N VAL A 41 2.58 -9.02 -4.24
CA VAL A 41 3.21 -9.15 -2.90
C VAL A 41 4.29 -10.22 -2.90
N MET A 42 4.03 -11.40 -3.45
CA MET A 42 5.02 -12.49 -3.53
C MET A 42 6.25 -12.08 -4.34
N GLU A 43 6.06 -11.44 -5.48
CA GLU A 43 7.18 -10.94 -6.31
C GLU A 43 8.00 -9.89 -5.56
N THR A 44 7.34 -8.97 -4.85
CA THR A 44 8.03 -7.94 -4.06
C THR A 44 8.84 -8.56 -2.93
N ILE A 45 8.32 -9.59 -2.27
CA ILE A 45 9.09 -10.36 -1.28
C ILE A 45 10.32 -11.03 -1.94
N GLY A 46 10.18 -11.51 -3.18
CA GLY A 46 11.29 -12.01 -3.98
C GLY A 46 12.37 -10.95 -4.20
N TRP A 47 11.98 -9.73 -4.59
CA TRP A 47 12.89 -8.58 -4.74
C TRP A 47 13.58 -8.20 -3.43
N LEU A 48 12.85 -8.19 -2.31
CA LEU A 48 13.43 -7.94 -0.98
C LEU A 48 14.48 -9.00 -0.61
N ASN A 49 14.22 -10.25 -0.92
CA ASN A 49 15.18 -11.33 -0.68
C ASN A 49 16.42 -11.20 -1.57
N TRP A 50 16.27 -10.69 -2.80
CA TRP A 50 17.39 -10.39 -3.69
C TRP A 50 18.23 -9.21 -3.16
N ILE A 51 17.58 -8.09 -2.77
CA ILE A 51 18.26 -6.90 -2.22
C ILE A 51 19.09 -7.28 -0.99
N ARG A 52 18.56 -8.13 -0.12
CA ARG A 52 19.25 -8.59 1.10
C ARG A 52 20.56 -9.33 0.84
N LYS A 53 20.76 -9.85 -0.37
CA LYS A 53 22.01 -10.49 -0.80
C LYS A 53 23.02 -9.47 -1.35
N GLN A 54 22.60 -8.23 -1.59
CA GLN A 54 23.48 -7.17 -2.12
C GLN A 54 24.22 -6.47 -0.97
N ARG A 55 25.54 -6.39 -1.06
CA ARG A 55 26.39 -5.80 0.00
C ARG A 55 26.37 -4.27 0.05
N ASN A 56 25.80 -3.63 -0.98
CA ASN A 56 25.86 -2.18 -1.17
C ASN A 56 24.68 -1.42 -0.53
N PHE A 57 23.71 -2.13 0.05
CA PHE A 57 22.53 -1.53 0.63
C PHE A 57 22.43 -1.79 2.13
N ASN A 58 21.95 -0.79 2.86
CA ASN A 58 21.60 -0.98 4.26
C ASN A 58 20.22 -1.64 4.38
N ILE A 59 20.21 -2.94 4.54
CA ILE A 59 19.00 -3.76 4.60
C ILE A 59 18.20 -3.60 5.90
N GLU A 60 18.74 -2.92 6.90
CA GLU A 60 18.04 -2.61 8.15
C GLU A 60 17.12 -1.40 8.01
N LYS A 61 17.27 -0.62 6.93
CA LYS A 61 16.52 0.61 6.66
C LYS A 61 15.83 0.54 5.31
N ILE A 62 14.82 -0.32 5.20
CA ILE A 62 14.00 -0.44 4.00
C ILE A 62 12.65 0.23 4.26
N ALA A 63 12.30 1.22 3.44
CA ALA A 63 10.96 1.80 3.41
C ALA A 63 10.14 1.20 2.27
N VAL A 64 8.84 1.05 2.48
CA VAL A 64 7.88 0.83 1.40
C VAL A 64 7.08 2.10 1.20
N CYS A 65 6.99 2.53 -0.07
CA CYS A 65 6.36 3.79 -0.44
C CYS A 65 5.58 3.61 -1.74
N GLY A 66 4.35 4.10 -1.79
CA GLY A 66 3.56 3.97 -3.00
C GLY A 66 2.29 4.81 -3.03
N ASN A 67 1.89 5.19 -4.26
CA ASN A 67 0.62 5.84 -4.53
C ASN A 67 -0.35 4.86 -5.18
N SER A 68 -1.64 4.95 -4.88
CA SER A 68 -2.69 4.16 -5.52
C SER A 68 -2.40 2.64 -5.41
N GLY A 69 -2.21 1.95 -6.52
CA GLY A 69 -1.81 0.53 -6.53
C GLY A 69 -0.51 0.25 -5.76
N GLY A 70 0.44 1.18 -5.74
CA GLY A 70 1.62 1.12 -4.88
C GLY A 70 1.28 1.27 -3.39
N GLY A 71 0.29 2.09 -3.07
CA GLY A 71 -0.27 2.21 -1.72
C GLY A 71 -0.94 0.92 -1.26
N ALA A 72 -1.68 0.24 -2.17
CA ALA A 72 -2.23 -1.09 -1.92
C ALA A 72 -1.15 -2.12 -1.61
N LEU A 73 -0.10 -2.15 -2.41
CA LEU A 73 1.04 -3.02 -2.19
C LEU A 73 1.69 -2.77 -0.82
N GLY A 74 1.93 -1.50 -0.48
CA GLY A 74 2.46 -1.11 0.82
C GLY A 74 1.61 -1.60 1.99
N LEU A 75 0.28 -1.44 1.89
CA LEU A 75 -0.67 -1.91 2.90
C LEU A 75 -0.54 -3.43 3.14
N PHE A 76 -0.52 -4.24 2.09
CA PHE A 76 -0.41 -5.69 2.23
C PHE A 76 0.98 -6.13 2.67
N LEU A 77 2.05 -5.53 2.17
CA LEU A 77 3.42 -5.83 2.62
C LEU A 77 3.60 -5.50 4.11
N ALA A 78 3.04 -4.38 4.57
CA ALA A 78 3.10 -3.95 5.97
C ALA A 78 2.40 -4.93 6.93
N SER A 79 1.42 -5.70 6.44
CA SER A 79 0.72 -6.70 7.24
C SER A 79 1.31 -8.12 7.13
N VAL A 80 1.81 -8.48 5.93
CA VAL A 80 2.29 -9.85 5.66
C VAL A 80 3.74 -10.04 6.11
N VAL A 81 4.59 -9.02 5.94
CA VAL A 81 6.02 -9.05 6.27
C VAL A 81 6.48 -7.75 6.95
N PRO A 82 5.79 -7.31 8.02
CA PRO A 82 6.08 -6.02 8.66
C PRO A 82 7.52 -5.92 9.15
N GLU A 83 8.14 -7.03 9.53
CA GLU A 83 9.51 -7.06 10.01
C GLU A 83 10.54 -6.65 8.95
N LYS A 84 10.21 -6.73 7.68
CA LYS A 84 11.11 -6.40 6.57
C LYS A 84 11.24 -4.90 6.31
N PHE A 85 10.35 -4.09 6.86
CA PHE A 85 10.29 -2.64 6.61
C PHE A 85 10.45 -1.84 7.89
N SER A 86 11.09 -0.68 7.75
CA SER A 86 11.26 0.30 8.82
C SER A 86 10.20 1.39 8.78
N VAL A 87 9.65 1.70 7.60
CA VAL A 87 8.68 2.78 7.36
C VAL A 87 7.69 2.37 6.28
N LEU A 88 6.42 2.74 6.46
CA LEU A 88 5.39 2.68 5.43
C LEU A 88 4.94 4.09 5.08
N ILE A 89 4.91 4.40 3.77
CA ILE A 89 4.32 5.62 3.21
C ILE A 89 3.30 5.22 2.15
N SER A 90 2.03 5.56 2.35
CA SER A 90 0.96 5.24 1.40
C SER A 90 0.16 6.50 1.06
N SER A 91 0.05 6.78 -0.23
CA SER A 91 -0.75 7.89 -0.76
C SER A 91 -1.88 7.36 -1.64
N GLY A 92 -3.03 8.06 -1.63
CA GLY A 92 -4.12 7.82 -2.57
C GLY A 92 -4.68 6.39 -2.57
N TYR A 93 -4.65 5.68 -1.42
CA TYR A 93 -5.20 4.34 -1.31
C TYR A 93 -5.96 4.06 0.00
N PRO A 94 -5.54 4.55 1.18
CA PRO A 94 -6.23 4.24 2.43
C PRO A 94 -7.72 4.56 2.37
N SER A 95 -8.55 3.51 2.41
CA SER A 95 -10.01 3.54 2.23
C SER A 95 -10.64 2.37 2.98
N THR A 96 -11.78 1.84 2.50
CA THR A 96 -12.35 0.58 2.98
C THR A 96 -12.42 -0.44 1.86
N PHE A 97 -12.29 -1.73 2.19
CA PHE A 97 -12.48 -2.79 1.21
C PHE A 97 -13.88 -2.78 0.61
N GLU A 98 -14.87 -2.43 1.41
CA GLU A 98 -16.25 -2.30 0.95
C GLU A 98 -16.40 -1.19 -0.11
N TYR A 99 -15.81 -0.01 0.13
CA TYR A 99 -15.84 1.09 -0.83
C TYR A 99 -15.18 0.70 -2.16
N VAL A 100 -13.98 0.11 -2.09
CA VAL A 100 -13.23 -0.34 -3.28
C VAL A 100 -14.03 -1.36 -4.08
N ALA A 101 -14.74 -2.29 -3.43
CA ALA A 101 -15.51 -3.32 -4.09
C ALA A 101 -16.82 -2.81 -4.71
N ARG A 102 -17.47 -1.81 -4.10
CA ARG A 102 -18.79 -1.30 -4.50
C ARG A 102 -18.75 -0.08 -5.41
N LYS A 103 -17.58 0.48 -5.66
CA LYS A 103 -17.47 1.69 -6.46
C LYS A 103 -17.94 1.48 -7.89
N GLU A 104 -18.76 2.42 -8.40
CA GLU A 104 -19.23 2.44 -9.79
C GLU A 104 -18.09 2.51 -10.80
N LYS A 105 -17.04 3.31 -10.50
CA LYS A 105 -15.79 3.31 -11.27
C LYS A 105 -15.00 2.07 -10.86
N ARG A 106 -14.89 1.11 -11.74
CA ARG A 106 -14.20 -0.17 -11.47
C ARG A 106 -12.73 0.06 -11.15
N HIS A 107 -12.31 -0.38 -9.98
CA HIS A 107 -10.89 -0.58 -9.71
C HIS A 107 -10.37 -1.81 -10.46
N CYS A 108 -9.06 -1.85 -10.74
CA CYS A 108 -8.44 -3.01 -11.39
C CYS A 108 -8.50 -4.26 -10.49
N HIS A 109 -8.31 -5.42 -11.09
CA HIS A 109 -8.34 -6.70 -10.37
C HIS A 109 -7.29 -6.83 -9.28
N CYS A 110 -6.23 -6.00 -9.29
CA CYS A 110 -5.25 -5.94 -8.21
C CYS A 110 -5.84 -5.45 -6.86
N ASN A 111 -7.02 -4.86 -6.88
CA ASN A 111 -7.75 -4.45 -5.66
C ASN A 111 -8.70 -5.53 -5.13
N ILE A 112 -8.85 -6.65 -5.84
CA ILE A 112 -9.79 -7.69 -5.47
C ILE A 112 -9.10 -8.74 -4.61
N VAL A 113 -9.56 -8.85 -3.36
CA VAL A 113 -9.21 -9.93 -2.44
C VAL A 113 -10.49 -10.68 -2.09
N PRO A 114 -10.76 -11.85 -2.71
CA PRO A 114 -11.99 -12.58 -2.50
C PRO A 114 -12.24 -12.91 -1.02
N GLY A 115 -13.45 -12.63 -0.55
CA GLY A 115 -13.88 -12.98 0.80
C GLY A 115 -13.34 -12.07 1.91
N ILE A 116 -12.66 -10.95 1.60
CA ILE A 116 -12.13 -10.04 2.62
C ILE A 116 -13.21 -9.17 3.26
N ILE A 117 -14.24 -8.77 2.48
CA ILE A 117 -15.30 -7.88 2.95
C ILE A 117 -16.05 -8.52 4.13
N GLY A 118 -16.26 -7.74 5.19
CA GLY A 118 -16.91 -8.19 6.40
C GLY A 118 -16.06 -9.07 7.33
N LYS A 119 -14.80 -9.36 6.95
CA LYS A 119 -13.86 -10.10 7.79
C LYS A 119 -12.76 -9.23 8.38
N VAL A 120 -12.23 -8.32 7.57
CA VAL A 120 -11.18 -7.39 7.97
C VAL A 120 -11.32 -6.10 7.15
N GLU A 121 -10.93 -4.97 7.73
CA GLU A 121 -10.92 -3.67 7.09
C GLU A 121 -9.50 -3.13 6.91
N MET A 122 -9.32 -2.17 5.97
CA MET A 122 -7.99 -1.63 5.66
C MET A 122 -7.29 -1.04 6.88
N TRP A 123 -8.02 -0.39 7.78
CA TRP A 123 -7.42 0.15 9.00
C TRP A 123 -6.83 -0.93 9.91
N GLN A 124 -7.43 -2.13 9.95
CA GLN A 124 -6.89 -3.26 10.71
C GLN A 124 -5.59 -3.78 10.09
N VAL A 125 -5.58 -3.89 8.75
CA VAL A 125 -4.39 -4.30 7.99
C VAL A 125 -3.26 -3.29 8.18
N LEU A 126 -3.55 -1.98 8.09
CA LEU A 126 -2.57 -0.91 8.37
C LEU A 126 -2.10 -0.96 9.82
N GLY A 127 -3.02 -1.19 10.76
CA GLY A 127 -2.72 -1.29 12.19
C GLY A 127 -1.72 -2.38 12.54
N CYS A 128 -1.63 -3.45 11.74
CA CYS A 128 -0.62 -4.50 11.92
C CYS A 128 0.83 -3.98 11.80
N PHE A 129 1.05 -2.79 11.24
CA PHE A 129 2.38 -2.21 11.11
C PHE A 129 2.87 -1.51 12.39
N ALA A 130 1.95 -1.17 13.30
CA ALA A 130 2.36 -0.63 14.61
C ALA A 130 3.34 -1.59 15.32
N PRO A 131 4.35 -1.06 16.01
CA PRO A 131 4.61 0.33 16.38
C PRO A 131 5.49 1.12 15.39
N LYS A 132 5.74 0.61 14.20
CA LYS A 132 6.68 1.21 13.24
C LYS A 132 6.13 2.49 12.61
N PRO A 133 6.99 3.42 12.17
CA PRO A 133 6.57 4.67 11.55
C PRO A 133 5.70 4.45 10.31
N MET A 134 4.56 5.14 10.26
CA MET A 134 3.62 5.15 9.15
C MET A 134 3.22 6.57 8.78
N TYR A 135 3.21 6.87 7.50
CA TYR A 135 2.71 8.13 6.96
C TYR A 135 1.68 7.88 5.87
N LEU A 136 0.46 8.34 6.07
CA LEU A 136 -0.64 8.23 5.12
C LEU A 136 -0.93 9.60 4.50
N LEU A 137 -1.15 9.61 3.18
CA LEU A 137 -1.37 10.81 2.38
C LEU A 137 -2.63 10.66 1.52
N GLN A 138 -3.35 11.77 1.31
CA GLN A 138 -4.53 11.79 0.47
C GLN A 138 -4.70 13.15 -0.20
N GLY A 139 -4.99 13.15 -1.50
CA GLY A 139 -5.44 14.35 -2.21
C GLY A 139 -6.85 14.75 -1.77
N LYS A 140 -7.06 16.03 -1.48
CA LYS A 140 -8.37 16.55 -1.06
C LYS A 140 -9.46 16.33 -2.09
N SER A 141 -9.10 16.38 -3.37
CA SER A 141 -10.00 16.26 -4.53
C SER A 141 -9.78 14.93 -5.27
N ASP A 142 -9.36 13.89 -4.58
CA ASP A 142 -9.17 12.57 -5.17
C ASP A 142 -10.51 11.98 -5.61
N GLU A 143 -10.64 11.68 -6.91
CA GLU A 143 -11.86 11.12 -7.50
C GLU A 143 -12.01 9.62 -7.26
N PHE A 144 -10.92 8.92 -6.95
CA PHE A 144 -10.90 7.48 -6.74
C PHE A 144 -11.12 7.09 -5.29
N PHE A 145 -10.56 7.85 -4.35
CA PHE A 145 -10.61 7.56 -2.92
C PHE A 145 -11.04 8.80 -2.15
N PRO A 146 -12.32 8.88 -1.72
CA PRO A 146 -12.87 10.05 -1.05
C PRO A 146 -12.16 10.37 0.27
N VAL A 147 -11.90 11.64 0.48
CA VAL A 147 -11.17 12.14 1.65
C VAL A 147 -11.90 11.91 2.97
N ASP A 148 -13.22 11.86 2.98
CA ASP A 148 -14.02 11.57 4.17
C ASP A 148 -13.82 10.11 4.67
N ILE A 149 -13.68 9.17 3.74
CA ILE A 149 -13.32 7.78 4.06
C ILE A 149 -11.89 7.72 4.60
N PHE A 150 -10.96 8.43 3.98
CA PHE A 150 -9.59 8.53 4.45
C PHE A 150 -9.51 9.03 5.90
N TYR A 151 -10.20 10.11 6.25
CA TYR A 151 -10.24 10.61 7.63
C TYR A 151 -10.73 9.57 8.63
N ARG A 152 -11.75 8.79 8.26
CA ARG A 152 -12.28 7.72 9.11
C ARG A 152 -11.25 6.62 9.33
N VAL A 153 -10.60 6.17 8.28
CA VAL A 153 -9.54 5.15 8.35
C VAL A 153 -8.36 5.65 9.18
N CYS A 154 -7.90 6.89 8.95
CA CYS A 154 -6.81 7.48 9.72
C CYS A 154 -7.12 7.59 11.21
N ARG A 155 -8.36 7.90 11.59
CA ARG A 155 -8.77 7.90 12.99
C ARG A 155 -8.59 6.51 13.60
N GLN A 156 -9.13 5.47 12.94
CA GLN A 156 -9.05 4.09 13.42
C GLN A 156 -7.60 3.59 13.52
N VAL A 157 -6.75 3.91 12.55
CA VAL A 157 -5.30 3.60 12.62
C VAL A 157 -4.64 4.38 13.76
N GLY A 158 -4.99 5.67 13.92
CA GLY A 158 -4.51 6.51 15.01
C GLY A 158 -4.85 5.95 16.40
N ASP A 159 -6.05 5.41 16.56
CA ASP A 159 -6.47 4.74 17.80
C ASP A 159 -5.58 3.53 18.11
N VAL A 160 -5.24 2.70 17.11
CA VAL A 160 -4.30 1.58 17.28
C VAL A 160 -2.92 2.05 17.76
N TYR A 161 -2.39 3.11 17.15
CA TYR A 161 -1.09 3.68 17.55
C TYR A 161 -1.13 4.32 18.93
N HIS A 162 -2.26 4.93 19.29
CA HIS A 162 -2.47 5.50 20.62
C HIS A 162 -2.54 4.41 21.70
N GLU A 163 -3.31 3.36 21.50
CA GLU A 163 -3.40 2.22 22.42
C GLU A 163 -2.05 1.52 22.59
N SER A 164 -1.26 1.45 21.51
CA SER A 164 0.11 0.92 21.51
C SER A 164 1.13 1.89 22.15
N LYS A 165 0.73 3.08 22.59
CA LYS A 165 1.58 4.14 23.20
C LYS A 165 2.69 4.64 22.27
N VAL A 166 2.45 4.65 20.97
CA VAL A 166 3.40 5.06 19.94
C VAL A 166 2.81 6.05 18.94
N SER A 167 1.89 6.89 19.37
CA SER A 167 1.18 7.87 18.53
C SER A 167 2.13 8.76 17.69
N VAL A 168 3.35 9.04 18.19
CA VAL A 168 4.38 9.82 17.49
C VAL A 168 4.83 9.16 16.18
N ASN A 169 4.64 7.86 16.04
CA ASN A 169 5.03 7.08 14.87
C ASN A 169 3.94 7.04 13.78
N PHE A 170 2.77 7.64 14.02
CA PHE A 170 1.72 7.73 13.02
C PHE A 170 1.48 9.17 12.59
N LYS A 171 1.48 9.39 11.29
CA LYS A 171 1.13 10.67 10.67
C LYS A 171 0.18 10.46 9.51
N ALA A 172 -0.77 11.36 9.35
CA ALA A 172 -1.69 11.40 8.22
C ALA A 172 -1.94 12.85 7.79
N ASP A 173 -1.84 13.14 6.50
CA ASP A 173 -2.06 14.47 5.95
C ASP A 173 -2.95 14.41 4.70
N VAL A 174 -3.71 15.48 4.50
CA VAL A 174 -4.44 15.76 3.27
C VAL A 174 -3.81 16.94 2.58
N PHE A 175 -3.46 16.79 1.32
CA PHE A 175 -2.89 17.87 0.51
C PHE A 175 -3.89 18.43 -0.50
N ASN A 176 -3.64 19.63 -0.98
CA ASN A 176 -4.48 20.26 -1.98
C ASN A 176 -4.13 19.74 -3.38
N GLY A 177 -4.70 18.59 -3.75
CA GLY A 177 -4.44 17.90 -5.00
C GLY A 177 -5.48 16.82 -5.28
N THR A 178 -5.30 16.11 -6.38
CA THR A 178 -6.14 15.04 -6.86
C THR A 178 -5.56 13.66 -6.48
N HIS A 179 -5.78 12.65 -7.33
CA HIS A 179 -5.21 11.31 -7.17
C HIS A 179 -3.75 11.28 -7.61
N ASP A 180 -2.87 11.94 -6.85
CA ASP A 180 -1.48 12.15 -7.20
C ASP A 180 -0.57 12.04 -5.97
N TRP A 181 0.69 12.33 -6.17
CA TRP A 181 1.73 12.33 -5.17
C TRP A 181 2.08 13.77 -4.78
N ASP A 182 2.23 14.05 -3.51
CA ASP A 182 2.68 15.37 -3.05
C ASP A 182 4.20 15.38 -2.87
N ASP A 183 4.92 15.78 -3.91
CA ASP A 183 6.39 15.83 -3.93
C ASP A 183 6.99 16.78 -2.88
N THR A 184 6.19 17.68 -2.30
CA THR A 184 6.66 18.66 -1.33
C THR A 184 6.74 18.13 0.10
N ARG A 185 6.21 16.91 0.34
CA ARG A 185 6.01 16.36 1.69
C ARG A 185 6.82 15.11 2.00
N ILE A 186 7.64 14.64 1.05
CA ILE A 186 8.41 13.38 1.15
C ILE A 186 9.90 13.63 1.01
#